data_9a4ddcc9b2fb3d2ccddbd19906ec627f
#
_entry.id   9a4ddcc9b2fb3d2ccddbd19906ec627f
#
_cell.length_a   1.000
_cell.length_b   1.000
_cell.length_c   1.000
_cell.angle_alpha   90.00
_cell.angle_beta   90.00
_cell.angle_gamma   90.00
#
_symmetry.space_group_name_H-M   'P 1'
#
loop_
_entity.id
_entity.type
_entity.pdbx_description
1 polymer ?
#
loop_
_entity_poly.entity_id
_entity_poly.type
_entity_poly.pdbx_seq_one_letter_code
_entity_poly.pdbx_strand_id
1 'polypeptide(L)'
;MNTRMMFARAVAGAAMVLLTNCAWGASSADWFPVSVGLTMARPIPPFPCDNVAGLSLCLLSGEDCPVYGLQASCLSGCAESIYGVQIGAGYQCADDVYGLQIGGANVTTNLRGVQVGGLNAMRGYGLQVGAWNIVDETSFAVQIGVMNSHFWKMDASQSSARSLQVGIANRADGGSRLQIGGFNLSDDGSCFQIGLLNFHNGWITPLLGWSSK
;
A
#
# COMPACT_ATOMS: atom_id res chain seq x y z
N MET A 1 -24.94 -20.29 -36.46
CA MET A 1 -23.64 -20.37 -35.81
C MET A 1 -23.70 -19.44 -34.59
N ASN A 2 -23.54 -19.95 -33.39
CA ASN A 2 -24.00 -19.32 -32.15
C ASN A 2 -22.98 -18.25 -31.70
N THR A 3 -23.41 -17.00 -31.54
CA THR A 3 -22.57 -15.81 -31.19
C THR A 3 -21.75 -16.04 -29.93
N ARG A 4 -22.24 -16.83 -28.98
CA ARG A 4 -21.51 -17.21 -27.76
C ARG A 4 -20.27 -18.08 -28.04
N MET A 5 -20.33 -18.93 -29.09
CA MET A 5 -19.15 -19.73 -29.49
C MET A 5 -18.08 -18.90 -30.20
N MET A 6 -18.46 -17.82 -30.90
CA MET A 6 -17.48 -16.93 -31.51
C MET A 6 -16.76 -16.09 -30.47
N PHE A 7 -17.47 -15.63 -29.45
CA PHE A 7 -16.85 -14.84 -28.35
C PHE A 7 -15.87 -15.68 -27.53
N ALA A 8 -16.27 -16.92 -27.19
CA ALA A 8 -15.37 -17.85 -26.46
C ALA A 8 -14.11 -18.21 -27.28
N ARG A 9 -14.24 -18.36 -28.61
CA ARG A 9 -13.11 -18.61 -29.52
C ARG A 9 -12.21 -17.38 -29.71
N ALA A 10 -12.79 -16.17 -29.72
CA ALA A 10 -12.03 -14.94 -29.80
C ALA A 10 -11.22 -14.67 -28.50
N VAL A 11 -11.83 -14.93 -27.33
CA VAL A 11 -11.15 -14.81 -26.04
C VAL A 11 -10.05 -15.87 -25.87
N ALA A 12 -10.35 -17.13 -26.27
CA ALA A 12 -9.33 -18.18 -26.24
C ALA A 12 -8.20 -17.93 -27.25
N GLY A 13 -8.51 -17.38 -28.43
CA GLY A 13 -7.54 -17.00 -29.43
C GLY A 13 -6.64 -15.82 -28.96
N ALA A 14 -7.22 -14.80 -28.32
CA ALA A 14 -6.45 -13.69 -27.76
C ALA A 14 -5.55 -14.13 -26.59
N ALA A 15 -6.07 -14.99 -25.72
CA ALA A 15 -5.27 -15.60 -24.65
C ALA A 15 -4.13 -16.46 -25.20
N MET A 16 -4.37 -17.20 -26.27
CA MET A 16 -3.36 -18.06 -26.90
C MET A 16 -2.31 -17.24 -27.65
N VAL A 17 -2.68 -16.12 -28.26
CA VAL A 17 -1.72 -15.17 -28.89
C VAL A 17 -0.86 -14.48 -27.84
N LEU A 18 -1.41 -14.11 -26.69
CA LEU A 18 -0.65 -13.58 -25.56
C LEU A 18 0.32 -14.63 -25.00
N LEU A 19 -0.12 -15.87 -24.86
CA LEU A 19 0.72 -16.99 -24.38
C LEU A 19 1.85 -17.35 -25.36
N THR A 20 1.61 -17.28 -26.68
CA THR A 20 2.65 -17.60 -27.68
C THR A 20 3.69 -16.48 -27.82
N ASN A 21 3.32 -15.23 -27.59
CA ASN A 21 4.31 -14.13 -27.59
C ASN A 21 5.18 -14.10 -26.31
N CYS A 22 4.68 -14.61 -25.19
CA CYS A 22 5.51 -14.79 -23.98
C CYS A 22 6.52 -15.94 -24.10
N ALA A 23 6.27 -16.95 -24.95
CA ALA A 23 7.15 -18.12 -25.09
C ALA A 23 8.41 -17.87 -25.95
N TRP A 24 8.53 -16.74 -26.63
CA TRP A 24 9.64 -16.47 -27.56
C TRP A 24 10.75 -15.58 -27.00
N GLY A 25 10.74 -15.28 -25.74
CA GLY A 25 11.73 -14.45 -25.06
C GLY A 25 12.65 -15.20 -24.08
N ALA A 26 12.69 -16.53 -24.12
CA ALA A 26 13.54 -17.32 -23.22
C ALA A 26 15.00 -17.35 -23.69
N SER A 27 15.61 -16.20 -23.83
CA SER A 27 17.07 -16.07 -23.86
C SER A 27 17.48 -15.09 -22.78
N SER A 28 17.98 -15.59 -21.65
CA SER A 28 18.81 -14.91 -20.66
C SER A 28 18.44 -13.49 -20.19
N ALA A 29 17.21 -13.05 -20.35
CA ALA A 29 16.73 -11.79 -19.80
C ALA A 29 15.65 -12.12 -18.78
N ASP A 30 15.96 -11.87 -17.53
CA ASP A 30 15.15 -12.06 -16.33
C ASP A 30 13.93 -11.11 -16.26
N TRP A 31 13.44 -10.60 -17.40
CA TRP A 31 12.40 -9.59 -17.53
C TRP A 31 11.26 -10.05 -18.41
N PHE A 32 10.05 -10.02 -17.88
CA PHE A 32 8.81 -10.32 -18.61
C PHE A 32 7.97 -9.05 -18.79
N PRO A 33 7.50 -8.73 -20.01
CA PRO A 33 6.71 -7.53 -20.27
C PRO A 33 5.27 -7.63 -19.73
N VAL A 34 4.73 -8.84 -19.62
CA VAL A 34 3.37 -9.09 -19.13
C VAL A 34 3.32 -10.38 -18.34
N SER A 35 2.68 -10.32 -17.19
CA SER A 35 2.38 -11.48 -16.35
C SER A 35 0.87 -11.57 -16.10
N VAL A 36 0.34 -12.79 -16.03
CA VAL A 36 -1.08 -13.05 -15.74
C VAL A 36 -1.19 -14.14 -14.69
N GLY A 37 -1.65 -13.78 -13.49
CA GLY A 37 -1.90 -14.70 -12.39
C GLY A 37 -3.39 -14.98 -12.19
N LEU A 38 -3.81 -16.25 -12.30
CA LEU A 38 -5.21 -16.66 -12.09
C LEU A 38 -5.49 -17.20 -10.70
N THR A 39 -4.50 -17.76 -10.03
CA THR A 39 -4.67 -18.43 -8.73
C THR A 39 -3.45 -18.24 -7.82
N MET A 40 -3.60 -18.52 -6.52
CA MET A 40 -2.59 -18.36 -5.48
C MET A 40 -1.29 -19.17 -5.66
N ALA A 41 -1.18 -20.01 -6.67
CA ALA A 41 -0.10 -20.99 -6.67
C ALA A 41 1.06 -20.69 -7.62
N ARG A 42 0.89 -19.99 -8.72
CA ARG A 42 1.98 -19.59 -9.64
C ARG A 42 1.47 -18.73 -10.79
N PRO A 43 2.22 -17.72 -11.27
CA PRO A 43 1.91 -17.01 -12.49
C PRO A 43 2.00 -17.95 -13.72
N ILE A 44 1.34 -17.57 -14.80
CA ILE A 44 1.55 -18.15 -16.12
C ILE A 44 2.36 -17.15 -16.94
N PRO A 45 3.54 -17.48 -17.42
CA PRO A 45 4.18 -18.79 -17.49
C PRO A 45 4.69 -19.33 -16.13
N PRO A 46 4.79 -20.66 -15.97
CA PRO A 46 5.17 -21.31 -14.71
C PRO A 46 6.70 -21.25 -14.43
N PHE A 47 7.39 -20.29 -14.97
CA PHE A 47 8.81 -20.08 -14.72
C PHE A 47 8.94 -19.11 -13.53
N PRO A 48 9.99 -19.29 -12.70
CA PRO A 48 10.33 -18.26 -11.72
C PRO A 48 10.58 -16.96 -12.49
N CYS A 49 9.68 -15.98 -12.36
CA CYS A 49 9.89 -14.67 -12.95
C CYS A 49 10.79 -13.90 -12.00
N ASP A 50 11.93 -13.45 -12.49
CA ASP A 50 12.79 -12.61 -11.68
C ASP A 50 12.27 -11.17 -11.66
N ASN A 51 11.65 -10.69 -12.76
CA ASN A 51 11.08 -9.35 -12.83
C ASN A 51 9.95 -9.23 -13.85
N VAL A 52 8.92 -8.44 -13.56
CA VAL A 52 7.89 -8.03 -14.52
C VAL A 52 8.10 -6.56 -14.93
N ALA A 53 8.36 -6.30 -16.20
CA ALA A 53 8.54 -4.96 -16.73
C ALA A 53 7.35 -4.57 -17.62
N GLY A 54 6.32 -3.95 -17.03
CA GLY A 54 5.15 -3.49 -17.77
C GLY A 54 3.84 -3.78 -17.05
N LEU A 55 3.13 -4.85 -17.40
CA LEU A 55 1.80 -5.15 -16.90
C LEU A 55 1.74 -6.50 -16.19
N SER A 56 1.33 -6.50 -14.92
CA SER A 56 0.95 -7.68 -14.15
C SER A 56 -0.56 -7.69 -13.91
N LEU A 57 -1.24 -8.75 -14.28
CA LEU A 57 -2.67 -8.94 -14.07
C LEU A 57 -2.90 -10.11 -13.13
N CYS A 58 -3.49 -9.87 -11.97
CA CYS A 58 -3.76 -10.88 -10.96
C CYS A 58 -5.27 -10.95 -10.66
N LEU A 59 -5.84 -12.16 -10.59
CA LEU A 59 -7.22 -12.32 -10.17
C LEU A 59 -7.32 -12.50 -8.65
N LEU A 60 -6.60 -13.46 -8.10
CA LEU A 60 -6.69 -13.90 -6.70
C LEU A 60 -5.35 -13.98 -5.97
N SER A 61 -4.23 -13.74 -6.65
CA SER A 61 -2.93 -14.01 -6.06
C SER A 61 -1.93 -12.89 -6.27
N GLY A 62 -0.91 -12.91 -5.42
CA GLY A 62 0.30 -12.14 -5.57
C GLY A 62 1.34 -12.83 -6.43
N GLU A 63 2.28 -12.07 -6.88
CA GLU A 63 3.52 -12.50 -7.49
C GLU A 63 4.65 -12.27 -6.48
N ASP A 64 5.49 -13.28 -6.30
CA ASP A 64 6.68 -13.16 -5.43
C ASP A 64 7.84 -12.49 -6.19
N CYS A 65 7.54 -11.64 -7.17
CA CYS A 65 8.55 -10.98 -7.99
C CYS A 65 8.35 -9.46 -8.06
N PRO A 66 9.43 -8.70 -8.29
CA PRO A 66 9.37 -7.26 -8.51
C PRO A 66 8.56 -6.90 -9.76
N VAL A 67 7.71 -5.87 -9.65
CA VAL A 67 6.92 -5.33 -10.76
C VAL A 67 7.33 -3.90 -11.05
N TYR A 68 7.80 -3.66 -12.27
CA TYR A 68 8.16 -2.34 -12.79
C TYR A 68 7.07 -1.89 -13.78
N GLY A 69 6.09 -1.12 -13.30
CA GLY A 69 5.00 -0.64 -14.12
C GLY A 69 3.64 -0.69 -13.43
N LEU A 70 2.68 -1.42 -14.00
CA LEU A 70 1.33 -1.54 -13.48
C LEU A 70 1.03 -2.98 -13.04
N GLN A 71 0.69 -3.16 -11.77
CA GLN A 71 0.03 -4.37 -11.29
C GLN A 71 -1.46 -4.09 -11.09
N ALA A 72 -2.33 -4.85 -11.74
CA ALA A 72 -3.77 -4.76 -11.56
C ALA A 72 -4.33 -6.10 -11.05
N SER A 73 -5.09 -6.05 -9.95
CA SER A 73 -5.68 -7.22 -9.33
C SER A 73 -7.18 -7.06 -9.09
N CYS A 74 -7.94 -8.16 -9.17
CA CYS A 74 -9.36 -8.11 -8.83
C CYS A 74 -9.60 -8.17 -7.33
N LEU A 75 -9.07 -9.16 -6.64
CA LEU A 75 -9.31 -9.38 -5.22
C LEU A 75 -8.07 -9.18 -4.37
N SER A 76 -6.95 -9.74 -4.78
CA SER A 76 -5.70 -9.65 -4.05
C SER A 76 -4.53 -9.51 -5.02
N GLY A 77 -3.63 -8.58 -4.74
CA GLY A 77 -2.39 -8.41 -5.47
C GLY A 77 -1.25 -8.27 -4.48
N CYS A 78 -0.31 -9.22 -4.51
CA CYS A 78 0.92 -9.14 -3.72
C CYS A 78 2.12 -9.14 -4.65
N ALA A 79 3.18 -8.47 -4.25
CA ALA A 79 4.45 -8.46 -4.97
C ALA A 79 5.60 -8.31 -3.95
N GLU A 80 6.79 -8.72 -4.32
CA GLU A 80 7.98 -8.40 -3.53
C GLU A 80 8.23 -6.89 -3.56
N SER A 81 8.26 -6.31 -4.75
CA SER A 81 8.47 -4.87 -4.92
C SER A 81 7.64 -4.30 -6.05
N ILE A 82 7.10 -3.10 -5.87
CA ILE A 82 6.37 -2.34 -6.88
C ILE A 82 7.11 -1.04 -7.19
N TYR A 83 7.56 -0.91 -8.43
CA TYR A 83 8.09 0.34 -8.99
C TYR A 83 7.10 0.90 -10.00
N GLY A 84 6.09 1.64 -9.51
CA GLY A 84 5.03 2.18 -10.33
C GLY A 84 3.67 2.21 -9.64
N VAL A 85 2.69 1.47 -10.17
CA VAL A 85 1.31 1.52 -9.71
C VAL A 85 0.77 0.12 -9.41
N GLN A 86 0.19 -0.06 -8.23
CA GLN A 86 -0.56 -1.26 -7.87
C GLN A 86 -2.02 -0.87 -7.63
N ILE A 87 -2.94 -1.52 -8.33
CA ILE A 87 -4.38 -1.25 -8.24
C ILE A 87 -5.15 -2.55 -8.06
N GLY A 88 -6.10 -2.55 -7.13
CA GLY A 88 -7.02 -3.66 -6.96
C GLY A 88 -8.20 -3.34 -6.04
N ALA A 89 -9.28 -4.10 -6.18
CA ALA A 89 -10.48 -3.84 -5.40
C ALA A 89 -10.35 -4.30 -3.93
N GLY A 90 -9.58 -5.34 -3.66
CA GLY A 90 -9.45 -5.95 -2.35
C GLY A 90 -8.12 -5.63 -1.66
N TYR A 91 -7.39 -6.69 -1.29
CA TYR A 91 -6.15 -6.61 -0.53
C TYR A 91 -4.93 -6.45 -1.44
N GLN A 92 -4.13 -5.44 -1.19
CA GLN A 92 -2.87 -5.19 -1.89
C GLN A 92 -1.71 -5.28 -0.90
N CYS A 93 -0.68 -6.05 -1.21
CA CYS A 93 0.52 -6.12 -0.40
C CYS A 93 1.80 -6.04 -1.22
N ALA A 94 2.82 -5.45 -0.63
CA ALA A 94 4.18 -5.49 -1.15
C ALA A 94 5.18 -5.25 -0.02
N ASP A 95 6.39 -5.75 -0.15
CA ASP A 95 7.44 -5.40 0.79
C ASP A 95 7.94 -3.98 0.52
N ASP A 96 8.24 -3.66 -0.73
CA ASP A 96 8.68 -2.34 -1.15
C ASP A 96 7.73 -1.71 -2.18
N VAL A 97 7.24 -0.49 -1.95
CA VAL A 97 6.46 0.28 -2.92
C VAL A 97 7.11 1.63 -3.20
N TYR A 98 7.49 1.84 -4.45
CA TYR A 98 7.97 3.11 -4.98
C TYR A 98 6.94 3.63 -5.98
N GLY A 99 5.91 4.34 -5.49
CA GLY A 99 4.85 4.86 -6.33
C GLY A 99 3.48 4.91 -5.69
N LEU A 100 2.47 4.33 -6.34
CA LEU A 100 1.06 4.43 -5.95
C LEU A 100 0.46 3.04 -5.71
N GLN A 101 -0.19 2.86 -4.56
CA GLN A 101 -0.95 1.65 -4.22
C GLN A 101 -2.41 2.04 -3.95
N ILE A 102 -3.34 1.43 -4.67
CA ILE A 102 -4.78 1.69 -4.56
C ILE A 102 -5.52 0.37 -4.33
N GLY A 103 -6.28 0.29 -3.24
CA GLY A 103 -7.01 -0.93 -2.90
C GLY A 103 -8.03 -0.75 -1.79
N GLY A 104 -8.79 -1.80 -1.52
CA GLY A 104 -9.64 -1.84 -0.33
C GLY A 104 -8.81 -1.81 0.95
N ALA A 105 -7.78 -2.63 0.99
CA ALA A 105 -6.77 -2.65 2.05
C ALA A 105 -5.36 -2.72 1.43
N ASN A 106 -4.49 -1.82 1.84
CA ASN A 106 -3.11 -1.72 1.36
C ASN A 106 -2.14 -1.95 2.52
N VAL A 107 -1.19 -2.86 2.36
CA VAL A 107 -0.17 -3.16 3.35
C VAL A 107 1.21 -3.17 2.69
N THR A 108 2.13 -2.40 3.25
CA THR A 108 3.48 -2.27 2.70
C THR A 108 4.50 -2.17 3.82
N THR A 109 5.58 -2.93 3.71
CA THR A 109 6.69 -2.86 4.68
C THR A 109 7.48 -1.57 4.49
N ASN A 110 7.81 -1.18 3.26
CA ASN A 110 8.55 0.04 2.96
C ASN A 110 7.86 0.85 1.85
N LEU A 111 7.10 1.87 2.24
CA LEU A 111 6.48 2.78 1.27
C LEU A 111 7.37 4.00 0.99
N ARG A 112 7.51 4.31 -0.29
CA ARG A 112 7.97 5.61 -0.78
C ARG A 112 7.00 6.11 -1.84
N GLY A 113 5.89 6.71 -1.38
CA GLY A 113 4.84 7.11 -2.30
C GLY A 113 3.48 7.34 -1.63
N VAL A 114 2.43 6.83 -2.26
CA VAL A 114 1.04 7.09 -1.87
C VAL A 114 0.25 5.79 -1.74
N GLN A 115 -0.51 5.66 -0.66
CA GLN A 115 -1.54 4.63 -0.50
C GLN A 115 -2.93 5.27 -0.44
N VAL A 116 -3.86 4.72 -1.21
CA VAL A 116 -5.27 5.15 -1.23
C VAL A 116 -6.16 3.93 -1.04
N GLY A 117 -6.98 3.93 0.01
CA GLY A 117 -7.84 2.78 0.29
C GLY A 117 -8.71 2.91 1.53
N GLY A 118 -9.47 1.86 1.83
CA GLY A 118 -10.25 1.80 3.05
C GLY A 118 -9.35 1.68 4.28
N LEU A 119 -8.39 0.75 4.23
CA LEU A 119 -7.36 0.54 5.24
C LEU A 119 -5.99 0.65 4.60
N ASN A 120 -5.12 1.43 5.18
CA ASN A 120 -3.74 1.57 4.73
C ASN A 120 -2.78 1.31 5.90
N ALA A 121 -1.80 0.46 5.70
CA ALA A 121 -0.75 0.18 6.66
C ALA A 121 0.62 0.26 5.99
N MET A 122 1.54 1.02 6.60
CA MET A 122 2.88 1.19 6.03
C MET A 122 3.97 1.40 7.08
N ARG A 123 5.19 1.13 6.64
CA ARG A 123 6.44 1.74 7.12
C ARG A 123 7.04 2.61 6.02
N GLY A 124 7.98 3.48 6.36
CA GLY A 124 8.69 4.30 5.37
C GLY A 124 8.20 5.73 5.28
N TYR A 125 8.13 6.26 4.05
CA TYR A 125 7.85 7.68 3.80
C TYR A 125 6.70 7.81 2.82
N GLY A 126 5.58 8.42 3.23
CA GLY A 126 4.49 8.53 2.27
C GLY A 126 3.23 9.25 2.74
N LEU A 127 2.29 9.28 1.82
CA LEU A 127 0.94 9.78 2.02
C LEU A 127 -0.04 8.60 2.08
N GLN A 128 -0.86 8.54 3.11
CA GLN A 128 -1.99 7.64 3.21
C GLN A 128 -3.30 8.42 3.16
N VAL A 129 -4.21 8.01 2.29
CA VAL A 129 -5.56 8.56 2.19
C VAL A 129 -6.56 7.42 2.31
N GLY A 130 -7.40 7.45 3.35
CA GLY A 130 -8.33 6.35 3.58
C GLY A 130 -9.17 6.49 4.83
N ALA A 131 -10.04 5.50 5.08
CA ALA A 131 -10.83 5.52 6.30
C ALA A 131 -9.97 5.25 7.54
N TRP A 132 -9.08 4.28 7.45
CA TRP A 132 -8.16 3.94 8.55
C TRP A 132 -6.72 3.85 8.03
N ASN A 133 -5.87 4.72 8.55
CA ASN A 133 -4.46 4.80 8.20
C ASN A 133 -3.59 4.41 9.40
N ILE A 134 -2.67 3.50 9.18
CA ILE A 134 -1.75 2.97 10.19
C ILE A 134 -0.31 3.17 9.70
N VAL A 135 0.51 3.75 10.54
CA VAL A 135 1.95 3.86 10.32
C VAL A 135 2.68 3.17 11.46
N ASP A 136 3.61 2.31 11.11
CA ASP A 136 4.48 1.59 12.04
C ASP A 136 5.91 2.13 11.90
N GLU A 137 6.55 2.42 13.03
CA GLU A 137 7.96 2.86 13.20
C GLU A 137 8.49 4.00 12.30
N THR A 138 9.51 4.69 12.76
CA THR A 138 10.48 5.65 12.13
C THR A 138 10.15 6.26 10.76
N SER A 139 8.91 6.65 10.50
CA SER A 139 8.51 7.15 9.19
C SER A 139 8.16 8.63 9.21
N PHE A 140 8.39 9.30 8.10
CA PHE A 140 7.69 10.55 7.82
C PHE A 140 6.39 10.20 7.09
N ALA A 141 5.25 10.47 7.71
CA ALA A 141 3.96 10.14 7.15
C ALA A 141 3.01 11.33 7.17
N VAL A 142 2.25 11.46 6.08
CA VAL A 142 1.04 12.28 6.03
C VAL A 142 -0.14 11.33 5.96
N GLN A 143 -1.08 11.43 6.92
CA GLN A 143 -2.26 10.60 6.99
C GLN A 143 -3.51 11.48 6.92
N ILE A 144 -4.38 11.18 5.97
CA ILE A 144 -5.66 11.87 5.77
C ILE A 144 -6.79 10.83 5.80
N GLY A 145 -7.68 10.92 6.79
CA GLY A 145 -8.72 9.89 6.93
C GLY A 145 -9.66 10.11 8.10
N VAL A 146 -10.46 9.10 8.36
CA VAL A 146 -11.36 9.10 9.53
C VAL A 146 -10.57 8.81 10.79
N MET A 147 -9.76 7.74 10.77
CA MET A 147 -8.89 7.33 11.87
C MET A 147 -7.44 7.24 11.38
N ASN A 148 -6.57 7.93 12.05
CA ASN A 148 -5.14 7.90 11.78
C ASN A 148 -4.41 7.42 13.04
N SER A 149 -3.59 6.39 12.88
CA SER A 149 -2.84 5.79 13.98
C SER A 149 -1.37 5.68 13.62
N HIS A 150 -0.53 6.08 14.54
CA HIS A 150 0.90 5.87 14.47
C HIS A 150 1.30 5.07 15.71
N PHE A 151 1.67 3.83 15.54
CA PHE A 151 2.10 2.95 16.61
C PHE A 151 3.62 2.93 16.70
N TRP A 152 4.10 3.02 17.90
CA TRP A 152 5.51 2.91 18.24
C TRP A 152 5.78 1.51 18.86
N LYS A 153 6.73 0.78 18.32
CA LYS A 153 7.25 -0.41 18.98
C LYS A 153 8.28 -0.04 20.04
N MET A 154 8.22 -0.70 21.18
CA MET A 154 8.93 -0.38 22.44
C MET A 154 10.48 -0.47 22.41
N ASP A 155 11.14 -0.47 21.28
CA ASP A 155 12.59 -0.39 21.26
C ASP A 155 13.07 1.06 21.22
N ALA A 156 13.28 1.57 22.42
CA ALA A 156 13.34 2.99 22.82
C ALA A 156 14.59 3.76 22.38
N SER A 157 15.29 3.41 21.31
CA SER A 157 16.57 4.10 21.10
C SER A 157 16.56 5.26 20.10
N GLN A 158 15.60 5.41 19.20
CA GLN A 158 15.56 6.60 18.32
C GLN A 158 14.17 6.91 17.76
N SER A 159 13.37 7.73 18.42
CA SER A 159 12.14 8.28 17.86
C SER A 159 12.38 9.58 17.10
N SER A 160 12.77 9.51 15.84
CA SER A 160 12.76 10.64 14.93
C SER A 160 11.54 10.69 14.00
N ALA A 161 10.52 9.92 14.31
CA ALA A 161 9.29 9.89 13.53
C ALA A 161 8.62 11.27 13.48
N ARG A 162 8.23 11.69 12.29
CA ARG A 162 7.45 12.91 12.05
C ARG A 162 6.18 12.55 11.34
N SER A 163 5.05 13.05 11.81
CA SER A 163 3.78 12.82 11.12
C SER A 163 2.86 14.02 11.13
N LEU A 164 2.13 14.16 10.04
CA LEU A 164 0.95 15.03 9.93
C LEU A 164 -0.28 14.13 9.84
N GLN A 165 -1.21 14.28 10.75
CA GLN A 165 -2.45 13.54 10.77
C GLN A 165 -3.64 14.50 10.66
N VAL A 166 -4.50 14.28 9.67
CA VAL A 166 -5.74 15.04 9.45
C VAL A 166 -6.90 14.06 9.43
N GLY A 167 -7.81 14.16 10.40
CA GLY A 167 -8.91 13.20 10.51
C GLY A 167 -9.87 13.48 11.65
N ILE A 168 -10.85 12.61 11.83
CA ILE A 168 -11.79 12.72 12.96
C ILE A 168 -11.10 12.31 14.25
N ALA A 169 -10.37 11.17 14.23
CA ALA A 169 -9.62 10.67 15.36
C ALA A 169 -8.16 10.41 14.95
N ASN A 170 -7.23 11.00 15.67
CA ASN A 170 -5.81 10.87 15.43
C ASN A 170 -5.14 10.34 16.71
N ARG A 171 -4.37 9.28 16.57
CA ARG A 171 -3.56 8.73 17.64
C ARG A 171 -2.10 8.64 17.23
N ALA A 172 -1.24 9.01 18.14
CA ALA A 172 0.17 8.92 17.88
C ALA A 172 1.00 8.79 19.17
N ASP A 173 1.90 7.83 19.18
CA ASP A 173 2.82 7.54 20.27
C ASP A 173 4.25 7.89 19.85
N GLY A 174 5.02 8.71 20.63
CA GLY A 174 6.43 9.14 20.37
C GLY A 174 6.68 10.01 19.13
N GLY A 175 7.74 10.79 19.07
CA GLY A 175 8.16 11.62 17.90
C GLY A 175 7.59 13.05 17.85
N SER A 176 7.81 13.76 16.72
CA SER A 176 7.31 15.12 16.49
C SER A 176 6.10 15.11 15.56
N ARG A 177 4.99 15.76 15.96
CA ARG A 177 3.71 15.58 15.26
C ARG A 177 2.88 16.83 15.19
N LEU A 178 2.08 16.89 14.11
CA LEU A 178 0.95 17.79 13.98
C LEU A 178 -0.32 16.95 13.77
N GLN A 179 -1.30 17.11 14.64
CA GLN A 179 -2.60 16.46 14.53
C GLN A 179 -3.70 17.51 14.39
N ILE A 180 -4.56 17.33 13.39
CA ILE A 180 -5.72 18.19 13.11
C ILE A 180 -6.95 17.31 13.04
N GLY A 181 -7.91 17.47 13.96
CA GLY A 181 -9.07 16.60 13.99
C GLY A 181 -10.08 16.88 15.10
N GLY A 182 -11.07 16.00 15.24
CA GLY A 182 -12.01 16.07 16.34
C GLY A 182 -11.37 15.65 17.67
N PHE A 183 -10.74 14.48 17.65
CA PHE A 183 -10.10 13.85 18.80
C PHE A 183 -8.64 13.56 18.49
N ASN A 184 -7.73 14.14 19.23
CA ASN A 184 -6.30 13.95 19.05
C ASN A 184 -5.71 13.35 20.32
N LEU A 185 -4.99 12.26 20.21
CA LEU A 185 -4.32 11.56 21.31
C LEU A 185 -2.83 11.44 21.01
N SER A 186 -2.01 11.86 21.97
CA SER A 186 -0.55 11.69 21.93
C SER A 186 -0.05 11.32 23.31
N ASP A 187 0.60 10.15 23.41
CA ASP A 187 1.07 9.66 24.70
C ASP A 187 2.50 10.16 25.01
N ASP A 188 3.39 10.23 24.03
CA ASP A 188 4.77 10.65 24.23
C ASP A 188 5.31 11.52 23.08
N GLY A 189 6.26 12.42 23.37
CA GLY A 189 6.95 13.23 22.38
C GLY A 189 6.42 14.64 22.21
N SER A 190 6.99 15.37 21.24
CA SER A 190 6.56 16.73 20.91
C SER A 190 5.35 16.68 19.99
N CYS A 191 4.23 17.21 20.42
CA CYS A 191 3.00 17.21 19.64
C CYS A 191 2.33 18.58 19.65
N PHE A 192 1.84 19.00 18.48
CA PHE A 192 0.93 20.12 18.35
C PHE A 192 -0.42 19.59 17.84
N GLN A 193 -1.49 19.90 18.55
CA GLN A 193 -2.82 19.38 18.30
C GLN A 193 -3.82 20.51 18.10
N ILE A 194 -4.64 20.41 17.04
CA ILE A 194 -5.76 21.30 16.76
C ILE A 194 -7.01 20.44 16.68
N GLY A 195 -7.96 20.63 17.60
CA GLY A 195 -9.16 19.79 17.62
C GLY A 195 -10.14 20.11 18.71
N LEU A 196 -11.27 19.43 18.70
CA LEU A 196 -12.30 19.64 19.75
C LEU A 196 -11.76 19.21 21.12
N LEU A 197 -11.13 18.05 21.18
CA LEU A 197 -10.49 17.51 22.38
C LEU A 197 -9.10 16.97 22.03
N ASN A 198 -8.11 17.45 22.74
CA ASN A 198 -6.72 17.05 22.58
C ASN A 198 -6.23 16.42 23.89
N PHE A 199 -5.72 15.21 23.78
CA PHE A 199 -5.19 14.42 24.90
C PHE A 199 -3.68 14.32 24.73
N HIS A 200 -2.92 14.77 25.71
CA HIS A 200 -1.46 14.67 25.70
C HIS A 200 -0.92 14.51 27.13
N ASN A 201 -0.10 13.51 27.32
CA ASN A 201 0.58 13.23 28.60
C ASN A 201 -0.38 13.26 29.81
N GLY A 202 -1.59 12.70 29.66
CA GLY A 202 -2.62 12.69 30.71
C GLY A 202 -3.41 13.99 30.88
N TRP A 203 -3.13 15.04 30.11
CA TRP A 203 -3.88 16.28 30.10
C TRP A 203 -4.90 16.32 28.96
N ILE A 204 -6.00 17.02 29.20
CA ILE A 204 -7.04 17.27 28.19
C ILE A 204 -7.13 18.77 27.96
N THR A 205 -6.98 19.18 26.69
CA THR A 205 -7.10 20.57 26.28
C THR A 205 -8.09 20.72 25.15
N PRO A 206 -9.05 21.65 25.24
CA PRO A 206 -9.94 21.95 24.12
C PRO A 206 -9.24 22.86 23.13
N LEU A 207 -9.57 22.72 21.85
CA LEU A 207 -9.17 23.51 20.70
C LEU A 207 -7.68 23.40 20.35
N LEU A 208 -6.80 23.70 21.27
CA LEU A 208 -5.35 23.67 21.05
C LEU A 208 -4.66 22.89 22.16
N GLY A 209 -3.75 22.01 21.78
CA GLY A 209 -2.90 21.25 22.70
C GLY A 209 -1.46 21.25 22.19
N TRP A 210 -0.51 21.30 23.11
CA TRP A 210 0.90 21.07 22.78
C TRP A 210 1.61 20.36 23.91
N SER A 211 2.53 19.51 23.55
CA SER A 211 3.48 18.90 24.46
C SER A 211 4.89 19.06 23.89
N SER A 212 5.83 19.31 24.77
CA SER A 212 7.26 19.27 24.46
C SER A 212 7.94 18.30 25.41
N LYS A 213 8.87 17.51 24.90
CA LYS A 213 9.79 16.77 25.76
C LYS A 213 10.72 17.71 26.49
#